data_db8715956ac9d681c65c02c91583a118
#
_entry.id   db8715956ac9d681c65c02c91583a118
#
_cell.length_a   1.000
_cell.length_b   1.000
_cell.length_c   1.000
_cell.angle_alpha   90.00
_cell.angle_beta   90.00
_cell.angle_gamma   90.00
#
_symmetry.space_group_name_H-M   'P 1'
#
loop_
_entity.id
_entity.type
_entity.pdbx_description
1 polymer ?
#
loop_
_entity_poly.entity_id
_entity_poly.type
_entity_poly.pdbx_seq_one_letter_code
_entity_poly.pdbx_strand_id
1 'polypeptide(L)'
;MKQLFTLFLLILLSCDMNNPNAIETIAQDSLEIDAIKKILDTQKKCWNDGDIDGFMQGYWNSEKLIFTSLNHKPAYGWKNTLERYKNSYPTEDSMGEFRFEILDIEITSKKNVIVNGKWELMRVNDHPNGLFWLDFEKIDENWLITKDSTISFDNYF
;
A
#
# COMPACT_ATOMS: atom_id res chain seq x y z
N MET A 1 -44.99 42.12 -23.02
CA MET A 1 -43.97 41.59 -22.10
C MET A 1 -44.32 40.14 -21.82
N LYS A 2 -43.59 39.20 -22.44
CA LYS A 2 -43.75 37.74 -22.22
C LYS A 2 -42.68 37.32 -21.25
N GLN A 3 -43.08 36.92 -20.02
CA GLN A 3 -42.15 36.29 -19.04
C GLN A 3 -41.94 34.85 -19.47
N LEU A 4 -40.66 34.52 -19.71
CA LEU A 4 -40.19 33.18 -19.97
C LEU A 4 -39.87 32.52 -18.61
N PHE A 5 -40.73 31.57 -18.19
CA PHE A 5 -40.48 30.76 -16.99
C PHE A 5 -39.52 29.66 -17.36
N THR A 6 -38.25 29.81 -16.96
CA THR A 6 -37.23 28.77 -17.12
C THR A 6 -37.41 27.75 -16.00
N LEU A 7 -37.96 26.59 -16.32
CA LEU A 7 -38.13 25.47 -15.42
C LEU A 7 -36.73 24.82 -15.19
N PHE A 8 -36.13 25.07 -14.04
CA PHE A 8 -34.87 24.45 -13.62
C PHE A 8 -35.19 23.04 -13.13
N LEU A 9 -34.93 22.02 -13.97
CA LEU A 9 -35.09 20.60 -13.61
C LEU A 9 -33.94 20.20 -12.73
N LEU A 10 -34.13 20.18 -11.41
CA LEU A 10 -33.24 19.60 -10.44
C LEU A 10 -33.26 18.07 -10.62
N ILE A 11 -32.25 17.53 -11.30
CA ILE A 11 -31.95 16.09 -11.30
C ILE A 11 -31.35 15.76 -9.94
N LEU A 12 -32.18 15.27 -9.01
CA LEU A 12 -31.73 14.63 -7.80
C LEU A 12 -31.13 13.29 -8.20
N LEU A 13 -29.80 13.19 -8.23
CA LEU A 13 -29.11 11.92 -8.19
C LEU A 13 -29.39 11.29 -6.81
N SER A 14 -30.49 10.56 -6.71
CA SER A 14 -30.71 9.67 -5.58
C SER A 14 -29.73 8.51 -5.71
N CYS A 15 -28.68 8.51 -4.89
CA CYS A 15 -27.88 7.32 -4.67
C CYS A 15 -28.81 6.27 -4.04
N ASP A 16 -29.19 5.27 -4.81
CA ASP A 16 -30.11 4.21 -4.38
C ASP A 16 -29.35 3.25 -3.43
N MET A 17 -29.25 3.63 -2.15
CA MET A 17 -28.55 2.88 -1.11
C MET A 17 -29.22 1.52 -0.78
N ASN A 18 -30.32 1.20 -1.42
CA ASN A 18 -31.07 -0.06 -1.25
C ASN A 18 -30.85 -1.05 -2.41
N ASN A 19 -29.92 -0.76 -3.32
CA ASN A 19 -29.59 -1.72 -4.38
C ASN A 19 -28.76 -2.89 -3.78
N PRO A 20 -29.28 -4.14 -3.78
CA PRO A 20 -28.58 -5.28 -3.19
C PRO A 20 -27.19 -5.50 -3.82
N ASN A 21 -27.04 -5.24 -5.13
CA ASN A 21 -25.74 -5.38 -5.80
C ASN A 21 -24.72 -4.33 -5.30
N ALA A 22 -25.15 -3.11 -4.96
CA ALA A 22 -24.29 -2.09 -4.41
C ALA A 22 -23.85 -2.45 -2.98
N ILE A 23 -24.75 -2.99 -2.16
CA ILE A 23 -24.44 -3.44 -0.80
C ILE A 23 -23.44 -4.60 -0.84
N GLU A 24 -23.63 -5.57 -1.73
CA GLU A 24 -22.72 -6.71 -1.89
C GLU A 24 -21.33 -6.23 -2.35
N THR A 25 -21.25 -5.29 -3.27
CA THR A 25 -19.97 -4.70 -3.74
C THR A 25 -19.25 -3.99 -2.59
N ILE A 26 -19.93 -3.16 -1.81
CA ILE A 26 -19.33 -2.44 -0.67
C ILE A 26 -18.83 -3.44 0.40
N ALA A 27 -19.59 -4.49 0.68
CA ALA A 27 -19.18 -5.52 1.62
C ALA A 27 -17.94 -6.29 1.13
N GLN A 28 -17.89 -6.62 -0.17
CA GLN A 28 -16.73 -7.27 -0.78
C GLN A 28 -15.50 -6.36 -0.74
N ASP A 29 -15.62 -5.10 -1.12
CA ASP A 29 -14.53 -4.13 -1.08
C ASP A 29 -13.96 -3.97 0.34
N SER A 30 -14.82 -3.96 1.35
CA SER A 30 -14.39 -3.93 2.76
C SER A 30 -13.55 -5.15 3.15
N LEU A 31 -13.95 -6.35 2.71
CA LEU A 31 -13.20 -7.59 2.98
C LEU A 31 -11.82 -7.57 2.28
N GLU A 32 -11.74 -7.07 1.06
CA GLU A 32 -10.47 -6.95 0.33
C GLU A 32 -9.53 -5.94 1.00
N ILE A 33 -10.05 -4.79 1.45
CA ILE A 33 -9.30 -3.79 2.20
C ILE A 33 -8.77 -4.38 3.52
N ASP A 34 -9.58 -5.13 4.26
CA ASP A 34 -9.17 -5.74 5.52
C ASP A 34 -8.09 -6.82 5.29
N ALA A 35 -8.18 -7.58 4.20
CA ALA A 35 -7.14 -8.54 3.82
C ALA A 35 -5.79 -7.85 3.55
N ILE A 36 -5.80 -6.73 2.83
CA ILE A 36 -4.59 -5.93 2.56
C ILE A 36 -4.00 -5.33 3.84
N LYS A 37 -4.83 -4.74 4.70
CA LYS A 37 -4.38 -4.23 6.01
C LYS A 37 -3.71 -5.31 6.85
N LYS A 38 -4.27 -6.52 6.86
CA LYS A 38 -3.69 -7.67 7.57
C LYS A 38 -2.31 -8.05 7.03
N ILE A 39 -2.08 -7.96 5.72
CA ILE A 39 -0.75 -8.20 5.12
C ILE A 39 0.24 -7.16 5.65
N LEU A 40 -0.11 -5.87 5.62
CA LEU A 40 0.74 -4.79 6.10
C LEU A 40 1.03 -4.91 7.60
N ASP A 41 0.04 -5.27 8.41
CA ASP A 41 0.25 -5.53 9.84
C ASP A 41 1.14 -6.74 10.10
N THR A 42 1.03 -7.79 9.28
CA THR A 42 1.93 -8.95 9.33
C THR A 42 3.35 -8.55 8.97
N GLN A 43 3.54 -7.77 7.91
CA GLN A 43 4.85 -7.24 7.53
C GLN A 43 5.46 -6.39 8.65
N LYS A 44 4.70 -5.47 9.25
CA LYS A 44 5.15 -4.69 10.40
C LYS A 44 5.60 -5.58 11.56
N LYS A 45 4.82 -6.61 11.88
CA LYS A 45 5.17 -7.55 12.93
C LYS A 45 6.49 -8.29 12.60
N CYS A 46 6.62 -8.87 11.41
CA CYS A 46 7.82 -9.57 10.98
C CYS A 46 9.05 -8.65 11.02
N TRP A 47 8.93 -7.42 10.56
CA TRP A 47 10.01 -6.43 10.65
C TRP A 47 10.45 -6.20 12.11
N ASN A 48 9.49 -5.93 13.00
CA ASN A 48 9.77 -5.64 14.40
C ASN A 48 10.26 -6.87 15.20
N ASP A 49 10.06 -8.07 14.67
CA ASP A 49 10.64 -9.33 15.17
C ASP A 49 12.02 -9.63 14.55
N GLY A 50 12.56 -8.76 13.66
CA GLY A 50 13.83 -8.98 12.96
C GLY A 50 13.74 -9.97 11.80
N ASP A 51 12.53 -10.37 11.39
CA ASP A 51 12.27 -11.38 10.36
C ASP A 51 12.05 -10.72 8.98
N ILE A 52 13.15 -10.40 8.28
CA ILE A 52 13.09 -9.85 6.91
C ILE A 52 12.51 -10.88 5.93
N ASP A 53 12.75 -12.17 6.10
CA ASP A 53 12.19 -13.20 5.24
C ASP A 53 10.66 -13.27 5.37
N GLY A 54 10.14 -13.18 6.59
CA GLY A 54 8.71 -13.08 6.87
C GLY A 54 8.10 -11.78 6.33
N PHE A 55 8.78 -10.63 6.48
CA PHE A 55 8.38 -9.35 5.90
C PHE A 55 8.20 -9.45 4.38
N MET A 56 9.11 -10.16 3.70
CA MET A 56 9.07 -10.33 2.25
C MET A 56 7.98 -11.27 1.75
N GLN A 57 7.27 -12.01 2.63
CA GLN A 57 6.12 -12.84 2.22
C GLN A 57 4.91 -12.01 1.75
N GLY A 58 4.83 -10.73 2.11
CA GLY A 58 3.82 -9.80 1.56
C GLY A 58 4.07 -9.44 0.09
N TYR A 59 5.26 -9.68 -0.43
CA TYR A 59 5.64 -9.37 -1.81
C TYR A 59 5.49 -10.57 -2.75
N TRP A 60 5.15 -10.28 -4.00
CA TRP A 60 5.07 -11.29 -5.06
C TRP A 60 6.44 -11.94 -5.30
N ASN A 61 6.57 -13.23 -5.03
CA ASN A 61 7.79 -13.99 -5.29
C ASN A 61 7.97 -14.24 -6.79
N SER A 62 8.38 -13.22 -7.51
CA SER A 62 8.55 -13.23 -8.97
C SER A 62 9.71 -12.34 -9.38
N GLU A 63 10.32 -12.66 -10.52
CA GLU A 63 11.30 -11.80 -11.20
C GLU A 63 10.69 -10.47 -11.70
N LYS A 64 9.34 -10.37 -11.71
CA LYS A 64 8.61 -9.17 -12.12
C LYS A 64 8.35 -8.18 -10.99
N LEU A 65 8.62 -8.54 -9.73
CA LEU A 65 8.52 -7.60 -8.61
C LEU A 65 9.39 -6.38 -8.89
N ILE A 66 8.87 -5.21 -8.62
CA ILE A 66 9.58 -3.94 -8.78
C ILE A 66 9.67 -3.24 -7.44
N PHE A 67 10.89 -2.94 -6.99
CA PHE A 67 11.14 -2.05 -5.87
C PHE A 67 11.88 -0.80 -6.34
N THR A 68 11.31 0.36 -6.07
CA THR A 68 11.93 1.65 -6.39
C THR A 68 12.10 2.50 -5.14
N SER A 69 13.21 3.20 -5.05
CA SER A 69 13.48 4.18 -4.01
C SER A 69 14.16 5.39 -4.62
N LEU A 70 13.80 6.57 -4.15
CA LEU A 70 14.43 7.80 -4.62
C LEU A 70 15.95 7.73 -4.39
N ASN A 71 16.72 8.19 -5.38
CA ASN A 71 18.19 8.22 -5.37
C ASN A 71 18.89 6.84 -5.43
N HIS A 72 18.15 5.76 -5.60
CA HIS A 72 18.71 4.42 -5.76
C HIS A 72 18.25 3.79 -7.07
N LYS A 73 19.09 2.90 -7.62
CA LYS A 73 18.68 2.09 -8.77
C LYS A 73 17.51 1.19 -8.37
N PRO A 74 16.49 1.02 -9.24
CA PRO A 74 15.42 0.07 -9.00
C PRO A 74 15.98 -1.35 -8.79
N ALA A 75 15.40 -2.10 -7.87
CA ALA A 75 15.60 -3.54 -7.75
C ALA A 75 14.44 -4.25 -8.47
N TYR A 76 14.79 -5.22 -9.29
CA TYR A 76 13.84 -6.07 -10.00
C TYR A 76 13.96 -7.50 -9.48
N GLY A 77 12.83 -8.13 -9.25
CA GLY A 77 12.74 -9.50 -8.74
C GLY A 77 12.78 -9.60 -7.23
N TRP A 78 12.06 -10.59 -6.73
CA TRP A 78 11.88 -10.82 -5.29
C TRP A 78 13.21 -11.09 -4.57
N LYS A 79 14.09 -11.92 -5.18
CA LYS A 79 15.40 -12.25 -4.58
C LYS A 79 16.29 -11.02 -4.43
N ASN A 80 16.38 -10.20 -5.48
CA ASN A 80 17.19 -8.98 -5.44
C ASN A 80 16.64 -7.98 -4.42
N THR A 81 15.31 -7.90 -4.27
CA THR A 81 14.66 -7.05 -3.27
C THR A 81 14.97 -7.57 -1.87
N LEU A 82 14.88 -8.88 -1.61
CA LEU A 82 15.24 -9.49 -0.33
C LEU A 82 16.73 -9.21 0.02
N GLU A 83 17.64 -9.44 -0.91
CA GLU A 83 19.07 -9.16 -0.71
C GLU A 83 19.31 -7.68 -0.39
N ARG A 84 18.62 -6.77 -1.07
CA ARG A 84 18.68 -5.35 -0.78
C ARG A 84 18.26 -5.04 0.65
N TYR A 85 17.14 -5.58 1.13
CA TYR A 85 16.69 -5.40 2.51
C TYR A 85 17.71 -5.94 3.50
N LYS A 86 18.21 -7.18 3.33
CA LYS A 86 19.22 -7.79 4.21
C LYS A 86 20.52 -6.99 4.25
N ASN A 87 20.96 -6.43 3.13
CA ASN A 87 22.16 -5.61 3.05
C ASN A 87 21.98 -4.22 3.69
N SER A 88 20.78 -3.63 3.56
CA SER A 88 20.47 -2.31 4.11
C SER A 88 20.20 -2.36 5.62
N TYR A 89 19.72 -3.49 6.11
CA TYR A 89 19.26 -3.69 7.49
C TYR A 89 19.86 -4.96 8.09
N PRO A 90 21.20 -5.05 8.24
CA PRO A 90 21.87 -6.28 8.65
C PRO A 90 21.73 -6.61 10.14
N THR A 91 21.22 -5.70 10.95
CA THR A 91 21.07 -5.87 12.41
C THR A 91 19.74 -5.28 12.88
N GLU A 92 19.24 -5.73 14.04
CA GLU A 92 18.05 -5.18 14.68
C GLU A 92 18.19 -3.66 14.93
N ASP A 93 19.37 -3.18 15.32
CA ASP A 93 19.63 -1.75 15.51
C ASP A 93 19.46 -0.95 14.20
N SER A 94 19.88 -1.53 13.06
CA SER A 94 19.71 -0.90 11.74
C SER A 94 18.26 -0.97 11.25
N MET A 95 17.50 -1.96 11.66
CA MET A 95 16.08 -2.07 11.36
C MET A 95 15.25 -1.05 12.15
N GLY A 96 15.48 -0.95 13.44
CA GLY A 96 14.66 -0.14 14.33
C GLY A 96 13.21 -0.64 14.42
N GLU A 97 12.38 0.03 15.20
CA GLU A 97 10.94 -0.23 15.25
C GLU A 97 10.25 0.37 14.04
N PHE A 98 9.63 -0.46 13.22
CA PHE A 98 8.87 -0.04 12.04
C PHE A 98 7.45 0.35 12.42
N ARG A 99 7.04 1.54 11.99
CA ARG A 99 5.68 2.05 12.06
C ARG A 99 5.23 2.55 10.71
N PHE A 100 3.93 2.47 10.45
CA PHE A 100 3.34 3.06 9.26
C PHE A 100 1.96 3.64 9.56
N GLU A 101 1.55 4.57 8.71
CA GLU A 101 0.20 5.15 8.65
C GLU A 101 -0.31 5.00 7.22
N ILE A 102 -1.44 4.34 7.03
CA ILE A 102 -2.12 4.29 5.73
C ILE A 102 -2.83 5.63 5.53
N LEU A 103 -2.52 6.32 4.44
CA LEU A 103 -3.18 7.58 4.07
C LEU A 103 -4.37 7.33 3.16
N ASP A 104 -4.25 6.35 2.25
CA ASP A 104 -5.32 6.03 1.31
C ASP A 104 -5.21 4.58 0.81
N ILE A 105 -6.36 3.99 0.46
CA ILE A 105 -6.48 2.68 -0.20
C ILE A 105 -7.46 2.84 -1.35
N GLU A 106 -6.98 2.72 -2.58
CA GLU A 106 -7.75 2.84 -3.79
C GLU A 106 -7.93 1.47 -4.46
N ILE A 107 -9.16 0.98 -4.54
CA ILE A 107 -9.50 -0.23 -5.32
C ILE A 107 -9.64 0.20 -6.78
N THR A 108 -8.62 -0.06 -7.59
CA THR A 108 -8.61 0.31 -9.02
C THR A 108 -9.30 -0.73 -9.90
N SER A 109 -9.39 -1.98 -9.42
CA SER A 109 -10.15 -3.08 -10.05
C SER A 109 -10.37 -4.22 -9.07
N LYS A 110 -11.12 -5.26 -9.47
CA LYS A 110 -11.31 -6.49 -8.67
C LYS A 110 -10.00 -7.22 -8.32
N LYS A 111 -8.90 -6.90 -9.00
CA LYS A 111 -7.60 -7.57 -8.82
C LYS A 111 -6.45 -6.60 -8.55
N ASN A 112 -6.71 -5.29 -8.46
CA ASN A 112 -5.67 -4.31 -8.26
C ASN A 112 -6.11 -3.27 -7.23
N VAL A 113 -5.23 -3.02 -6.27
CA VAL A 113 -5.40 -2.01 -5.22
C VAL A 113 -4.09 -1.24 -5.08
N ILE A 114 -4.19 0.07 -4.93
CA ILE A 114 -3.05 0.93 -4.60
C ILE A 114 -3.20 1.37 -3.15
N VAL A 115 -2.15 1.19 -2.36
CA VAL A 115 -2.06 1.70 -1.00
C VAL A 115 -0.95 2.73 -0.93
N ASN A 116 -1.25 3.90 -0.38
CA ASN A 116 -0.22 4.87 -0.06
C ASN A 116 -0.24 5.23 1.43
N GLY A 117 0.93 5.60 1.94
CA GLY A 117 1.07 5.90 3.35
C GLY A 117 2.42 6.48 3.70
N LYS A 118 2.59 6.66 5.01
CA LYS A 118 3.86 7.06 5.63
C LYS A 118 4.50 5.86 6.29
N TRP A 119 5.81 5.86 6.30
CA TRP A 119 6.63 4.92 7.04
C TRP A 119 7.65 5.64 7.91
N GLU A 120 8.01 5.03 9.02
CA GLU A 120 9.10 5.48 9.89
C GLU A 120 9.80 4.29 10.53
N LEU A 121 11.10 4.45 10.76
CA LEU A 121 11.91 3.53 11.55
C LEU A 121 12.42 4.27 12.78
N MET A 122 11.99 3.82 13.95
CA MET A 122 12.43 4.39 15.23
C MET A 122 13.73 3.70 15.66
N ARG A 123 14.87 4.35 15.45
CA ARG A 123 16.20 3.87 15.83
C ARG A 123 16.77 4.70 16.98
N VAL A 124 17.81 4.21 17.62
CA VAL A 124 18.44 4.90 18.75
C VAL A 124 19.03 6.26 18.35
N ASN A 125 19.62 6.33 17.15
CA ASN A 125 20.40 7.51 16.72
C ASN A 125 19.73 8.35 15.65
N ASP A 126 18.71 7.83 14.96
CA ASP A 126 18.00 8.51 13.89
C ASP A 126 16.55 8.01 13.76
N HIS A 127 15.72 8.74 13.02
CA HIS A 127 14.32 8.39 12.76
C HIS A 127 14.01 8.55 11.26
N PRO A 128 14.60 7.71 10.38
CA PRO A 128 14.30 7.80 8.97
C PRO A 128 12.81 7.55 8.72
N ASN A 129 12.24 8.37 7.85
CA ASN A 129 10.82 8.34 7.56
C ASN A 129 10.55 8.78 6.12
N GLY A 130 9.33 8.54 5.64
CA GLY A 130 9.00 8.92 4.28
C GLY A 130 7.60 8.47 3.85
N LEU A 131 7.42 8.36 2.55
CA LEU A 131 6.17 7.91 1.94
C LEU A 131 6.40 6.63 1.16
N PHE A 132 5.32 5.85 1.02
CA PHE A 132 5.28 4.68 0.18
C PHE A 132 4.02 4.65 -0.69
N TRP A 133 4.13 4.00 -1.84
CA TRP A 133 3.04 3.59 -2.73
C TRP A 133 3.25 2.13 -3.05
N LEU A 134 2.26 1.29 -2.72
CA LEU A 134 2.28 -0.15 -2.94
C LEU A 134 1.20 -0.51 -3.94
N ASP A 135 1.59 -1.10 -5.06
CA ASP A 135 0.66 -1.71 -5.99
C ASP A 135 0.43 -3.17 -5.56
N PHE A 136 -0.79 -3.47 -5.12
CA PHE A 136 -1.23 -4.83 -4.81
C PHE A 136 -1.94 -5.44 -5.99
N GLU A 137 -1.65 -6.70 -6.28
CA GLU A 137 -2.36 -7.51 -7.27
C GLU A 137 -2.84 -8.81 -6.64
N LYS A 138 -4.07 -9.25 -7.01
CA LYS A 138 -4.64 -10.52 -6.56
C LYS A 138 -4.17 -11.63 -7.48
N ILE A 139 -3.19 -12.41 -7.04
CA ILE A 139 -2.54 -13.50 -7.77
C ILE A 139 -2.91 -14.81 -7.08
N ASP A 140 -3.52 -15.73 -7.82
CA ASP A 140 -4.00 -17.02 -7.29
C ASP A 140 -4.79 -16.84 -5.98
N GLU A 141 -5.75 -15.90 -6.01
CA GLU A 141 -6.62 -15.49 -4.89
C GLU A 141 -5.90 -14.86 -3.67
N ASN A 142 -4.59 -14.58 -3.76
CA ASN A 142 -3.82 -13.93 -2.71
C ASN A 142 -3.44 -12.50 -3.12
N TRP A 143 -3.64 -11.55 -2.23
CA TRP A 143 -3.11 -10.21 -2.42
C TRP A 143 -1.60 -10.19 -2.17
N LEU A 144 -0.84 -9.67 -3.12
CA LEU A 144 0.61 -9.58 -3.05
C LEU A 144 1.06 -8.21 -3.59
N ILE A 145 2.09 -7.64 -2.98
CA ILE A 145 2.73 -6.42 -3.46
C ILE A 145 3.54 -6.77 -4.71
N THR A 146 3.17 -6.19 -5.85
CA THR A 146 3.87 -6.36 -7.13
C THR A 146 4.81 -5.21 -7.45
N LYS A 147 4.56 -4.05 -6.84
CA LYS A 147 5.45 -2.90 -6.92
C LYS A 147 5.46 -2.13 -5.62
N ASP A 148 6.64 -1.74 -5.19
CA ASP A 148 6.89 -0.86 -4.06
C ASP A 148 7.66 0.36 -4.54
N SER A 149 7.10 1.54 -4.30
CA SER A 149 7.73 2.82 -4.58
C SER A 149 7.83 3.60 -3.29
N THR A 150 9.04 3.83 -2.83
CA THR A 150 9.28 4.54 -1.56
C THR A 150 10.17 5.76 -1.73
N ILE A 151 9.93 6.78 -0.93
CA ILE A 151 10.82 7.93 -0.77
C ILE A 151 11.16 8.11 0.70
N SER A 152 12.39 8.56 0.98
CA SER A 152 12.82 8.97 2.33
C SER A 152 12.98 10.48 2.39
N PHE A 153 12.52 11.09 3.46
CA PHE A 153 12.69 12.52 3.68
C PHE A 153 14.10 12.89 4.15
N ASP A 154 14.85 11.94 4.73
CA ASP A 154 16.21 12.19 5.22
C ASP A 154 17.24 12.46 4.10
N ASN A 155 16.85 12.27 2.83
CA ASN A 155 17.70 12.55 1.66
C ASN A 155 17.50 13.96 1.08
N TYR A 156 16.76 14.85 1.75
CA TYR A 156 16.46 16.21 1.29
C TYR A 156 17.20 17.32 2.06
N PHE A 157 18.10 16.94 2.99
CA PHE A 157 18.91 17.93 3.76
C PHE A 157 20.40 17.65 3.62
#